data_36ad23f7450507f1d9698796cbe23251
#
_entry.id   36ad23f7450507f1d9698796cbe23251
#
_cell.length_a   1.000
_cell.length_b   1.000
_cell.length_c   1.000
_cell.angle_alpha   90.00
_cell.angle_beta   90.00
_cell.angle_gamma   90.00
#
_symmetry.space_group_name_H-M   'P 1'
#
loop_
_entity.id
_entity.type
_entity.pdbx_description
1 polymer ?
#
loop_
_entity_poly.entity_id
_entity_poly.type
_entity_poly.pdbx_seq_one_letter_code
_entity_poly.pdbx_strand_id
1 'polypeptide(L)'
;MNETTIASSAAASPGEHTHSHDRRMPGLDLLRAIAVVWTLLFHSFLVGGLGADWQWAQRYGWMGVDLFFVLSGFLIGSQVLAPLARGERFSFGAFYLRRAFRILPAFWAVLALYLLWPDFAEAPGMEPWWKFAFFFVNVSIDYGRNAAFSHAWSLCVEEHFYLLFPLLALGFARLRSGGAVVAFCIALVLGGIALRTAIWLHFDALAPDRNWFVEDIYYPTWNRLDGLLAGVALAVLKTYRPALWSRFGAHANRALIVGLIGMALAFWLFRERAGLLGNSVGWPVLSFALALLVFAGAQAGSWIGRRAMPGAGWLAAVSYSLYLIHKLIYGLVEMHLGDALEGRGYIAFMTYGATSLFAAALLYYIVEKPALRLRDRVLRHNAVRPLVPMSAQARSDG
;
A
#
# COMPACT_ATOMS: atom_id res chain seq x y z
N MET A 1 -34.35 62.27 -31.49
CA MET A 1 -35.02 61.30 -30.60
C MET A 1 -33.98 60.25 -30.25
N ASN A 2 -33.40 60.37 -29.04
CA ASN A 2 -32.37 59.52 -28.52
C ASN A 2 -33.00 58.41 -27.69
N GLU A 3 -32.74 57.17 -28.01
CA GLU A 3 -32.97 56.04 -27.09
C GLU A 3 -31.64 55.53 -26.60
N THR A 4 -31.42 55.72 -25.32
CA THR A 4 -30.25 55.27 -24.57
C THR A 4 -30.50 53.86 -24.07
N THR A 5 -29.78 52.86 -24.62
CA THR A 5 -29.87 51.48 -24.16
C THR A 5 -28.95 51.33 -22.95
N ILE A 6 -29.55 51.02 -21.79
CA ILE A 6 -28.89 50.71 -20.52
C ILE A 6 -28.44 49.27 -20.56
N ALA A 7 -27.12 49.06 -20.58
CA ALA A 7 -26.53 47.72 -20.41
C ALA A 7 -26.61 47.30 -18.94
N SER A 8 -27.39 46.26 -18.67
CA SER A 8 -27.48 45.58 -17.37
C SER A 8 -26.19 44.77 -17.12
N SER A 9 -25.40 45.23 -16.17
CA SER A 9 -24.26 44.48 -15.62
C SER A 9 -24.81 43.31 -14.78
N ALA A 10 -24.74 42.10 -15.30
CA ALA A 10 -24.97 40.89 -14.53
C ALA A 10 -23.78 40.67 -13.61
N ALA A 11 -24.01 40.85 -12.31
CA ALA A 11 -23.07 40.48 -11.24
C ALA A 11 -22.81 38.97 -11.26
N ALA A 12 -21.56 38.62 -11.46
CA ALA A 12 -21.10 37.24 -11.32
C ALA A 12 -21.25 36.79 -9.84
N SER A 13 -21.99 35.75 -9.63
CA SER A 13 -22.14 35.09 -8.30
C SER A 13 -20.79 34.54 -7.81
N PRO A 14 -20.37 34.83 -6.56
CA PRO A 14 -19.16 34.25 -6.01
C PRO A 14 -19.43 32.82 -5.55
N GLY A 15 -18.66 31.88 -6.09
CA GLY A 15 -18.29 30.66 -5.39
C GLY A 15 -19.14 29.44 -5.59
N GLU A 16 -19.07 28.84 -6.77
CA GLU A 16 -19.06 27.38 -6.81
C GLU A 16 -17.63 26.90 -6.55
N HIS A 17 -17.30 26.73 -5.26
CA HIS A 17 -16.22 25.82 -4.87
C HIS A 17 -16.67 24.40 -5.27
N THR A 18 -16.44 24.04 -6.52
CA THR A 18 -16.50 22.66 -6.98
C THR A 18 -15.50 21.88 -6.14
N HIS A 19 -16.03 21.18 -5.09
CA HIS A 19 -15.34 20.07 -4.48
C HIS A 19 -14.96 19.14 -5.60
N SER A 20 -13.68 19.14 -5.97
CA SER A 20 -13.11 18.13 -6.84
C SER A 20 -13.28 16.82 -6.10
N HIS A 21 -14.37 16.09 -6.36
CA HIS A 21 -14.47 14.69 -6.04
C HIS A 21 -13.18 14.06 -6.58
N ASP A 22 -12.39 13.53 -5.68
CA ASP A 22 -11.17 12.79 -5.97
C ASP A 22 -11.53 11.79 -7.06
N ARG A 23 -11.17 12.10 -8.33
CA ARG A 23 -11.58 11.29 -9.47
C ARG A 23 -10.99 9.91 -9.24
N ARG A 24 -11.84 8.94 -8.94
CA ARG A 24 -11.42 7.54 -8.87
C ARG A 24 -10.56 7.22 -10.08
N MET A 25 -9.42 6.61 -9.86
CA MET A 25 -8.51 6.17 -10.91
C MET A 25 -8.74 4.67 -11.13
N PRO A 26 -9.56 4.29 -12.14
CA PRO A 26 -10.01 2.90 -12.33
C PRO A 26 -8.86 1.91 -12.46
N GLY A 27 -7.76 2.33 -13.11
CA GLY A 27 -6.58 1.47 -13.26
C GLY A 27 -5.87 1.18 -11.95
N LEU A 28 -5.87 2.12 -10.99
CA LEU A 28 -5.30 1.87 -9.67
C LEU A 28 -6.20 0.95 -8.82
N ASP A 29 -7.52 1.07 -8.97
CA ASP A 29 -8.46 0.15 -8.33
C ASP A 29 -8.30 -1.27 -8.88
N LEU A 30 -8.12 -1.41 -10.20
CA LEU A 30 -7.80 -2.69 -10.85
C LEU A 30 -6.50 -3.28 -10.31
N LEU A 31 -5.43 -2.49 -10.23
CA LEU A 31 -4.14 -2.97 -9.73
C LEU A 31 -4.21 -3.39 -8.26
N ARG A 32 -4.99 -2.70 -7.42
CA ARG A 32 -5.25 -3.12 -6.03
C ARG A 32 -6.00 -4.44 -5.96
N ALA A 33 -7.02 -4.60 -6.81
CA ALA A 33 -7.77 -5.85 -6.90
C ALA A 33 -6.87 -7.01 -7.32
N ILE A 34 -6.01 -6.81 -8.32
CA ILE A 34 -5.01 -7.81 -8.75
C ILE A 34 -4.05 -8.11 -7.59
N ALA A 35 -3.52 -7.10 -6.91
CA ALA A 35 -2.56 -7.26 -5.83
C ALA A 35 -3.10 -8.13 -4.68
N VAL A 36 -4.33 -7.86 -4.22
CA VAL A 36 -4.91 -8.64 -3.13
C VAL A 36 -5.22 -10.08 -3.55
N VAL A 37 -5.80 -10.30 -4.74
CA VAL A 37 -6.07 -11.66 -5.25
C VAL A 37 -4.78 -12.44 -5.42
N TRP A 38 -3.74 -11.82 -5.94
CA TRP A 38 -2.44 -12.45 -6.12
C TRP A 38 -1.78 -12.82 -4.79
N THR A 39 -1.92 -11.97 -3.76
CA THR A 39 -1.48 -12.29 -2.40
C THR A 39 -2.26 -13.46 -1.78
N LEU A 40 -3.57 -13.55 -2.01
CA LEU A 40 -4.38 -14.69 -1.56
C LEU A 40 -3.95 -15.99 -2.26
N LEU A 41 -3.69 -15.93 -3.56
CA LEU A 41 -3.15 -17.06 -4.32
C LEU A 41 -1.82 -17.54 -3.73
N PHE A 42 -0.92 -16.61 -3.36
CA PHE A 42 0.33 -17.00 -2.69
C PHE A 42 0.06 -17.74 -1.39
N HIS A 43 -0.81 -17.20 -0.52
CA HIS A 43 -1.08 -17.80 0.78
C HIS A 43 -1.92 -19.09 0.70
N SER A 44 -2.42 -19.48 -0.46
CA SER A 44 -3.15 -20.74 -0.62
C SER A 44 -2.31 -21.98 -0.31
N PHE A 45 -0.96 -21.86 -0.26
CA PHE A 45 -0.09 -22.95 0.18
C PHE A 45 -0.40 -23.41 1.62
N LEU A 46 -0.96 -22.55 2.46
CA LEU A 46 -1.36 -22.87 3.83
C LEU A 46 -2.47 -23.93 3.89
N VAL A 47 -3.21 -24.10 2.81
CA VAL A 47 -4.39 -24.97 2.71
C VAL A 47 -4.29 -25.91 1.49
N GLY A 48 -3.11 -26.46 1.26
CA GLY A 48 -2.85 -27.42 0.19
C GLY A 48 -2.72 -26.85 -1.23
N GLY A 49 -2.93 -25.52 -1.41
CA GLY A 49 -2.78 -24.85 -2.69
C GLY A 49 -3.85 -25.19 -3.73
N LEU A 50 -3.59 -24.80 -4.99
CA LEU A 50 -4.45 -25.05 -6.14
C LEU A 50 -4.12 -26.33 -6.91
N GLY A 51 -3.14 -27.12 -6.44
CA GLY A 51 -2.60 -28.25 -7.15
C GLY A 51 -1.45 -27.89 -8.12
N ALA A 52 -0.85 -28.95 -8.70
CA ALA A 52 0.39 -28.83 -9.48
C ALA A 52 0.28 -27.88 -10.70
N ASP A 53 -0.86 -27.88 -11.39
CA ASP A 53 -1.06 -27.08 -12.62
C ASP A 53 -1.06 -25.58 -12.37
N TRP A 54 -1.31 -25.15 -11.13
CA TRP A 54 -1.43 -23.72 -10.76
C TRP A 54 -0.29 -23.21 -9.90
N GLN A 55 0.74 -24.01 -9.67
CA GLN A 55 1.90 -23.61 -8.83
C GLN A 55 2.58 -22.32 -9.34
N TRP A 56 2.59 -22.09 -10.63
CA TRP A 56 3.17 -20.87 -11.20
C TRP A 56 2.45 -19.60 -10.73
N ALA A 57 1.12 -19.63 -10.57
CA ALA A 57 0.33 -18.48 -10.09
C ALA A 57 0.55 -18.22 -8.60
N GLN A 58 0.69 -19.29 -7.80
CA GLN A 58 1.00 -19.21 -6.37
C GLN A 58 2.41 -18.71 -6.14
N ARG A 59 3.39 -19.23 -6.87
CA ARG A 59 4.83 -19.03 -6.66
C ARG A 59 5.24 -17.57 -6.55
N TYR A 60 4.64 -16.69 -7.34
CA TYR A 60 4.96 -15.27 -7.43
C TYR A 60 3.93 -14.35 -6.79
N GLY A 61 2.89 -14.89 -6.17
CA GLY A 61 1.80 -14.08 -5.62
C GLY A 61 2.21 -13.16 -4.46
N TRP A 62 3.33 -13.44 -3.79
CA TRP A 62 3.93 -12.55 -2.80
C TRP A 62 4.30 -11.17 -3.38
N MET A 63 4.55 -11.04 -4.70
CA MET A 63 4.79 -9.77 -5.39
C MET A 63 3.57 -8.84 -5.39
N GLY A 64 2.38 -9.37 -5.06
CA GLY A 64 1.20 -8.54 -4.81
C GLY A 64 1.40 -7.53 -3.69
N VAL A 65 2.18 -7.87 -2.66
CA VAL A 65 2.56 -6.96 -1.58
C VAL A 65 3.45 -5.83 -2.10
N ASP A 66 4.39 -6.12 -3.01
CA ASP A 66 5.25 -5.11 -3.62
C ASP A 66 4.46 -4.14 -4.52
N LEU A 67 3.41 -4.65 -5.18
CA LEU A 67 2.48 -3.79 -5.91
C LEU A 67 1.72 -2.85 -4.96
N PHE A 68 1.30 -3.32 -3.77
CA PHE A 68 0.75 -2.44 -2.73
C PHE A 68 1.78 -1.39 -2.27
N PHE A 69 3.04 -1.75 -2.08
CA PHE A 69 4.07 -0.78 -1.71
C PHE A 69 4.25 0.32 -2.76
N VAL A 70 4.29 -0.02 -4.05
CA VAL A 70 4.36 1.01 -5.12
C VAL A 70 3.11 1.89 -5.13
N LEU A 71 1.92 1.31 -5.00
CA LEU A 71 0.65 2.05 -4.91
C LEU A 71 0.63 2.98 -3.68
N SER A 72 1.07 2.49 -2.52
CA SER A 72 1.18 3.26 -1.28
C SER A 72 2.18 4.42 -1.43
N GLY A 73 3.37 4.16 -1.96
CA GLY A 73 4.37 5.18 -2.24
C GLY A 73 3.85 6.28 -3.17
N PHE A 74 3.14 5.90 -4.24
CA PHE A 74 2.56 6.85 -5.19
C PHE A 74 1.43 7.71 -4.58
N LEU A 75 0.50 7.07 -3.87
CA LEU A 75 -0.68 7.76 -3.33
C LEU A 75 -0.32 8.65 -2.14
N ILE A 76 0.47 8.13 -1.20
CA ILE A 76 0.95 8.88 -0.04
C ILE A 76 1.92 9.97 -0.48
N GLY A 77 2.85 9.63 -1.39
CA GLY A 77 3.74 10.60 -1.99
C GLY A 77 2.98 11.77 -2.61
N SER A 78 1.94 11.48 -3.41
CA SER A 78 1.10 12.52 -4.00
C SER A 78 0.37 13.37 -2.95
N GLN A 79 -0.15 12.76 -1.87
CA GLN A 79 -0.84 13.48 -0.79
C GLN A 79 0.08 14.42 0.00
N VAL A 80 1.34 14.05 0.19
CA VAL A 80 2.32 14.85 0.93
C VAL A 80 2.94 15.92 0.03
N LEU A 81 3.35 15.55 -1.18
CA LEU A 81 4.11 16.43 -2.05
C LEU A 81 3.25 17.51 -2.74
N ALA A 82 1.96 17.23 -3.04
CA ALA A 82 1.12 18.18 -3.75
C ALA A 82 0.90 19.49 -2.98
N PRO A 83 0.55 19.54 -1.67
CA PRO A 83 0.46 20.78 -0.92
C PRO A 83 1.83 21.48 -0.79
N LEU A 84 2.92 20.72 -0.58
CA LEU A 84 4.27 21.30 -0.52
C LEU A 84 4.68 21.99 -1.82
N ALA A 85 4.35 21.40 -2.96
CA ALA A 85 4.64 22.00 -4.28
C ALA A 85 3.85 23.28 -4.54
N ARG A 86 2.65 23.44 -3.94
CA ARG A 86 1.84 24.66 -3.99
C ARG A 86 2.22 25.70 -2.95
N GLY A 87 3.23 25.42 -2.10
CA GLY A 87 3.61 26.30 -0.99
C GLY A 87 2.59 26.33 0.16
N GLU A 88 1.67 25.37 0.22
CA GLU A 88 0.68 25.24 1.27
C GLU A 88 1.29 24.64 2.53
N ARG A 89 0.72 24.97 3.69
CA ARG A 89 1.12 24.35 4.97
C ARG A 89 0.65 22.89 5.00
N PHE A 90 1.58 21.94 5.17
CA PHE A 90 1.24 20.55 5.37
C PHE A 90 0.73 20.32 6.80
N SER A 91 -0.48 19.78 6.92
CA SER A 91 -1.07 19.44 8.22
C SER A 91 -0.75 17.99 8.62
N PHE A 92 0.26 17.82 9.47
CA PHE A 92 0.63 16.52 10.03
C PHE A 92 -0.54 15.87 10.78
N GLY A 93 -1.25 16.63 11.63
CA GLY A 93 -2.39 16.10 12.40
C GLY A 93 -3.49 15.55 11.49
N ALA A 94 -3.88 16.27 10.44
CA ALA A 94 -4.88 15.80 9.49
C ALA A 94 -4.37 14.59 8.67
N PHE A 95 -3.08 14.54 8.36
CA PHE A 95 -2.49 13.41 7.65
C PHE A 95 -2.50 12.15 8.50
N TYR A 96 -1.93 12.20 9.71
CA TYR A 96 -1.88 11.02 10.60
C TYR A 96 -3.27 10.57 11.05
N LEU A 97 -4.19 11.50 11.29
CA LEU A 97 -5.58 11.16 11.62
C LEU A 97 -6.25 10.38 10.47
N ARG A 98 -6.03 10.81 9.21
CA ARG A 98 -6.54 10.06 8.04
C ARG A 98 -5.98 8.64 7.96
N ARG A 99 -4.71 8.43 8.28
CA ARG A 99 -4.07 7.11 8.29
C ARG A 99 -4.57 6.27 9.47
N ALA A 100 -4.58 6.83 10.68
CA ALA A 100 -5.05 6.13 11.87
C ALA A 100 -6.47 5.56 11.68
N PHE A 101 -7.43 6.36 11.23
CA PHE A 101 -8.80 5.88 10.99
C PHE A 101 -8.91 4.89 9.81
N ARG A 102 -7.98 4.90 8.88
CA ARG A 102 -7.95 3.96 7.76
C ARG A 102 -7.41 2.59 8.15
N ILE A 103 -6.46 2.54 9.09
CA ILE A 103 -5.65 1.36 9.35
C ILE A 103 -6.01 0.75 10.70
N LEU A 104 -5.93 1.52 11.79
CA LEU A 104 -5.98 0.99 13.15
C LEU A 104 -7.29 0.25 13.51
N PRO A 105 -8.50 0.73 13.14
CA PRO A 105 -9.72 0.07 13.61
C PRO A 105 -9.85 -1.36 13.10
N ALA A 106 -9.64 -1.61 11.81
CA ALA A 106 -9.69 -2.96 11.25
C ALA A 106 -8.50 -3.81 11.68
N PHE A 107 -7.30 -3.22 11.77
CA PHE A 107 -6.10 -3.91 12.24
C PHE A 107 -6.27 -4.43 13.69
N TRP A 108 -6.69 -3.58 14.60
CA TRP A 108 -6.88 -3.99 15.99
C TRP A 108 -8.08 -4.92 16.18
N ALA A 109 -9.12 -4.82 15.35
CA ALA A 109 -10.21 -5.78 15.35
C ALA A 109 -9.71 -7.19 14.96
N VAL A 110 -8.88 -7.31 13.93
CA VAL A 110 -8.30 -8.61 13.52
C VAL A 110 -7.28 -9.09 14.54
N LEU A 111 -6.42 -8.21 15.08
CA LEU A 111 -5.50 -8.58 16.17
C LEU A 111 -6.27 -9.13 17.38
N ALA A 112 -7.38 -8.52 17.76
CA ALA A 112 -8.24 -9.02 18.84
C ALA A 112 -8.81 -10.41 18.52
N LEU A 113 -9.19 -10.69 17.26
CA LEU A 113 -9.65 -12.02 16.86
C LEU A 113 -8.54 -13.06 17.05
N TYR A 114 -7.29 -12.79 16.66
CA TYR A 114 -6.16 -13.70 16.89
C TYR A 114 -5.89 -13.95 18.38
N LEU A 115 -6.07 -12.94 19.23
CA LEU A 115 -5.85 -13.05 20.67
C LEU A 115 -6.99 -13.77 21.40
N LEU A 116 -8.23 -13.60 20.97
CA LEU A 116 -9.42 -14.19 21.60
C LEU A 116 -9.69 -15.60 21.11
N TRP A 117 -9.30 -15.94 19.89
CA TRP A 117 -9.51 -17.26 19.26
C TRP A 117 -8.22 -17.77 18.61
N PRO A 118 -7.17 -18.07 19.40
CA PRO A 118 -5.88 -18.54 18.89
C PRO A 118 -5.99 -19.86 18.11
N ASP A 119 -6.99 -20.68 18.39
CA ASP A 119 -7.21 -21.96 17.70
C ASP A 119 -7.57 -21.77 16.20
N PHE A 120 -8.05 -20.59 15.80
CA PHE A 120 -8.34 -20.28 14.40
C PHE A 120 -7.12 -19.73 13.64
N ALA A 121 -5.98 -19.59 14.32
CA ALA A 121 -4.77 -19.12 13.66
C ALA A 121 -4.28 -20.13 12.62
N GLU A 122 -3.81 -19.62 11.50
CA GLU A 122 -3.31 -20.40 10.36
C GLU A 122 -1.96 -21.09 10.61
N ALA A 123 -1.32 -20.77 11.71
CA ALA A 123 -0.02 -21.31 12.08
C ALA A 123 0.16 -21.31 13.60
N PRO A 124 1.02 -22.19 14.15
CA PRO A 124 1.31 -22.21 15.58
C PRO A 124 2.12 -20.98 15.99
N GLY A 125 1.92 -20.57 17.25
CA GLY A 125 2.68 -19.51 17.90
C GLY A 125 2.43 -18.11 17.31
N MET A 126 2.40 -17.13 18.18
CA MET A 126 2.23 -15.73 17.84
C MET A 126 3.21 -14.88 18.63
N GLU A 127 3.83 -13.92 17.99
CA GLU A 127 4.65 -12.92 18.68
C GLU A 127 3.82 -12.15 19.74
N PRO A 128 4.43 -11.57 20.76
CA PRO A 128 3.73 -10.78 21.76
C PRO A 128 2.86 -9.69 21.11
N TRP A 129 1.61 -9.56 21.59
CA TRP A 129 0.59 -8.68 21.01
C TRP A 129 1.04 -7.23 20.79
N TRP A 130 1.91 -6.71 21.67
CA TRP A 130 2.42 -5.35 21.58
C TRP A 130 3.31 -5.13 20.34
N LYS A 131 4.03 -6.17 19.84
CA LYS A 131 4.80 -6.07 18.60
C LYS A 131 3.87 -5.78 17.41
N PHE A 132 2.68 -6.35 17.39
CA PHE A 132 1.67 -6.06 16.38
C PHE A 132 1.03 -4.69 16.62
N ALA A 133 0.55 -4.43 17.84
CA ALA A 133 -0.17 -3.20 18.17
C ALA A 133 0.63 -1.92 17.87
N PHE A 134 1.97 -1.99 17.97
CA PHE A 134 2.89 -0.89 17.68
C PHE A 134 3.68 -1.07 16.37
N PHE A 135 3.31 -2.04 15.53
CA PHE A 135 3.95 -2.29 14.22
C PHE A 135 5.44 -2.64 14.28
N PHE A 136 5.87 -3.41 15.27
CA PHE A 136 7.26 -3.84 15.46
C PHE A 136 7.52 -5.31 15.07
N VAL A 137 6.50 -6.08 14.69
CA VAL A 137 6.64 -7.52 14.45
C VAL A 137 7.66 -7.83 13.34
N ASN A 138 7.82 -6.96 12.37
CA ASN A 138 8.74 -7.16 11.25
C ASN A 138 10.20 -6.85 11.56
N VAL A 139 10.51 -6.29 12.74
CA VAL A 139 11.87 -5.95 13.15
C VAL A 139 12.55 -7.11 13.86
N SER A 140 11.79 -7.88 14.61
CA SER A 140 12.31 -9.01 15.39
C SER A 140 11.25 -10.10 15.55
N ILE A 141 11.10 -10.94 14.53
CA ILE A 141 10.23 -12.10 14.54
C ILE A 141 11.06 -13.38 14.64
N ASP A 142 10.63 -14.33 15.46
CA ASP A 142 11.05 -15.73 15.37
C ASP A 142 10.01 -16.48 14.52
N TYR A 143 10.20 -16.44 13.20
CA TYR A 143 9.24 -16.98 12.24
C TYR A 143 9.07 -18.51 12.38
N GLY A 144 10.11 -19.18 12.83
CA GLY A 144 10.07 -20.63 13.04
C GLY A 144 9.11 -21.05 14.15
N ARG A 145 8.91 -20.19 15.16
CA ARG A 145 8.04 -20.48 16.32
C ARG A 145 6.75 -19.70 16.34
N ASN A 146 6.73 -18.50 15.74
CA ASN A 146 5.65 -17.52 15.88
C ASN A 146 5.18 -17.02 14.49
N ALA A 147 4.60 -17.92 13.69
CA ALA A 147 4.19 -17.61 12.33
C ALA A 147 2.76 -17.07 12.18
N ALA A 148 1.92 -17.18 13.25
CA ALA A 148 0.56 -16.66 13.23
C ALA A 148 0.53 -15.12 13.05
N PHE A 149 -0.39 -14.63 12.23
CA PHE A 149 -0.54 -13.21 11.85
C PHE A 149 0.74 -12.58 11.28
N SER A 150 1.70 -13.40 10.85
CA SER A 150 2.99 -12.92 10.34
C SER A 150 2.87 -11.98 9.15
N HIS A 151 1.83 -12.10 8.32
CA HIS A 151 1.61 -11.21 7.17
C HIS A 151 1.40 -9.72 7.55
N ALA A 152 1.17 -9.42 8.84
CA ALA A 152 1.20 -8.05 9.36
C ALA A 152 2.56 -7.35 9.17
N TRP A 153 3.65 -8.09 8.87
CA TRP A 153 4.97 -7.52 8.60
C TRP A 153 4.95 -6.40 7.54
N SER A 154 4.15 -6.58 6.48
CA SER A 154 4.10 -5.61 5.38
C SER A 154 3.42 -4.30 5.79
N LEU A 155 2.44 -4.38 6.68
CA LEU A 155 1.79 -3.20 7.26
C LEU A 155 2.76 -2.43 8.17
N CYS A 156 3.66 -3.13 8.88
CA CYS A 156 4.72 -2.46 9.64
C CYS A 156 5.63 -1.64 8.71
N VAL A 157 6.02 -2.20 7.56
CA VAL A 157 6.82 -1.47 6.56
C VAL A 157 6.11 -0.21 6.09
N GLU A 158 4.81 -0.30 5.78
CA GLU A 158 4.00 0.85 5.37
C GLU A 158 3.86 1.89 6.48
N GLU A 159 3.59 1.48 7.73
CA GLU A 159 3.44 2.40 8.85
C GLU A 159 4.73 3.14 9.20
N HIS A 160 5.88 2.45 9.16
CA HIS A 160 7.19 3.10 9.30
C HIS A 160 7.41 4.15 8.19
N PHE A 161 7.04 3.81 6.96
CA PHE A 161 7.12 4.76 5.84
C PHE A 161 6.15 5.94 6.04
N TYR A 162 4.90 5.71 6.45
CA TYR A 162 3.94 6.80 6.68
C TYR A 162 4.36 7.73 7.81
N LEU A 163 5.03 7.19 8.83
CA LEU A 163 5.56 7.99 9.93
C LEU A 163 6.73 8.90 9.48
N LEU A 164 7.67 8.34 8.71
CA LEU A 164 8.93 9.02 8.39
C LEU A 164 8.85 9.88 7.13
N PHE A 165 8.11 9.45 6.10
CA PHE A 165 8.12 10.09 4.79
C PHE A 165 7.68 11.56 4.81
N PRO A 166 6.62 12.00 5.51
CA PRO A 166 6.23 13.41 5.54
C PRO A 166 7.31 14.31 6.16
N LEU A 167 8.05 13.82 7.17
CA LEU A 167 9.16 14.53 7.81
C LEU A 167 10.32 14.70 6.84
N LEU A 168 10.70 13.62 6.15
CA LEU A 168 11.75 13.64 5.13
C LEU A 168 11.38 14.56 3.96
N ALA A 169 10.14 14.48 3.46
CA ALA A 169 9.65 15.32 2.37
C ALA A 169 9.72 16.81 2.72
N LEU A 170 9.34 17.19 3.94
CA LEU A 170 9.45 18.56 4.44
C LEU A 170 10.91 19.01 4.58
N GLY A 171 11.79 18.12 5.09
CA GLY A 171 13.22 18.37 5.18
C GLY A 171 13.84 18.66 3.81
N PHE A 172 13.57 17.81 2.82
CA PHE A 172 14.05 18.01 1.44
C PHE A 172 13.45 19.25 0.75
N ALA A 173 12.18 19.57 1.02
CA ALA A 173 11.58 20.80 0.50
C ALA A 173 12.32 22.06 0.99
N ARG A 174 12.85 22.04 2.23
CA ARG A 174 13.68 23.14 2.77
C ARG A 174 15.06 23.24 2.14
N LEU A 175 15.68 22.10 1.79
CA LEU A 175 17.00 22.07 1.17
C LEU A 175 17.02 22.65 -0.25
N ARG A 176 15.87 22.74 -0.94
CA ARG A 176 15.69 23.24 -2.31
C ARG A 176 16.62 22.63 -3.35
N SER A 177 17.21 21.47 -3.07
CA SER A 177 18.14 20.77 -3.96
C SER A 177 17.51 19.48 -4.49
N GLY A 178 17.04 19.52 -5.75
CA GLY A 178 16.55 18.32 -6.44
C GLY A 178 17.63 17.25 -6.62
N GLY A 179 18.89 17.66 -6.81
CA GLY A 179 20.05 16.75 -6.89
C GLY A 179 20.26 15.95 -5.58
N ALA A 180 20.12 16.60 -4.42
CA ALA A 180 20.24 15.93 -3.14
C ALA A 180 19.15 14.87 -2.92
N VAL A 181 17.90 15.14 -3.36
CA VAL A 181 16.81 14.15 -3.28
C VAL A 181 17.11 12.95 -4.16
N VAL A 182 17.54 13.19 -5.40
CA VAL A 182 17.89 12.08 -6.32
C VAL A 182 19.06 11.27 -5.78
N ALA A 183 20.14 11.92 -5.31
CA ALA A 183 21.29 11.24 -4.71
C ALA A 183 20.88 10.40 -3.49
N PHE A 184 20.02 10.93 -2.62
CA PHE A 184 19.48 10.21 -1.47
C PHE A 184 18.68 8.97 -1.89
N CYS A 185 17.77 9.08 -2.88
CA CYS A 185 17.01 7.93 -3.38
C CYS A 185 17.91 6.86 -3.99
N ILE A 186 18.92 7.27 -4.78
CA ILE A 186 19.91 6.35 -5.36
C ILE A 186 20.70 5.66 -4.23
N ALA A 187 21.16 6.42 -3.23
CA ALA A 187 21.89 5.86 -2.10
C ALA A 187 21.07 4.84 -1.31
N LEU A 188 19.75 5.08 -1.12
CA LEU A 188 18.87 4.11 -0.47
C LEU A 188 18.72 2.82 -1.29
N VAL A 189 18.54 2.92 -2.60
CA VAL A 189 18.44 1.72 -3.47
C VAL A 189 19.74 0.94 -3.49
N LEU A 190 20.88 1.61 -3.72
CA LEU A 190 22.20 0.97 -3.73
C LEU A 190 22.57 0.40 -2.35
N GLY A 191 22.26 1.14 -1.29
CA GLY A 191 22.45 0.67 0.09
C GLY A 191 21.59 -0.56 0.39
N GLY A 192 20.34 -0.59 -0.08
CA GLY A 192 19.48 -1.76 0.03
C GLY A 192 20.02 -2.98 -0.72
N ILE A 193 20.52 -2.79 -1.94
CA ILE A 193 21.19 -3.86 -2.71
C ILE A 193 22.40 -4.39 -1.93
N ALA A 194 23.31 -3.49 -1.50
CA ALA A 194 24.51 -3.86 -0.78
C ALA A 194 24.20 -4.58 0.54
N LEU A 195 23.25 -4.06 1.31
CA LEU A 195 22.85 -4.65 2.60
C LEU A 195 22.26 -6.05 2.41
N ARG A 196 21.28 -6.22 1.51
CA ARG A 196 20.69 -7.54 1.24
C ARG A 196 21.71 -8.54 0.72
N THR A 197 22.62 -8.10 -0.15
CA THR A 197 23.72 -8.94 -0.64
C THR A 197 24.65 -9.38 0.50
N ALA A 198 25.03 -8.45 1.39
CA ALA A 198 25.90 -8.76 2.52
C ALA A 198 25.23 -9.72 3.52
N ILE A 199 23.94 -9.48 3.84
CA ILE A 199 23.14 -10.37 4.70
C ILE A 199 23.06 -11.76 4.07
N TRP A 200 22.76 -11.83 2.76
CA TRP A 200 22.63 -13.09 2.05
C TRP A 200 23.92 -13.89 2.08
N LEU A 201 25.06 -13.30 1.73
CA LEU A 201 26.38 -13.94 1.73
C LEU A 201 26.78 -14.40 3.13
N HIS A 202 26.46 -13.62 4.16
CA HIS A 202 26.76 -13.96 5.55
C HIS A 202 25.98 -15.20 6.01
N PHE A 203 24.66 -15.24 5.79
CA PHE A 203 23.84 -16.35 6.29
C PHE A 203 23.89 -17.60 5.40
N ASP A 204 24.16 -17.44 4.10
CA ASP A 204 24.41 -18.58 3.21
C ASP A 204 25.66 -19.34 3.67
N ALA A 205 26.71 -18.61 4.04
CA ALA A 205 27.95 -19.21 4.57
C ALA A 205 27.79 -19.84 5.96
N LEU A 206 26.95 -19.27 6.84
CA LEU A 206 26.72 -19.77 8.20
C LEU A 206 25.72 -20.92 8.26
N ALA A 207 24.78 -20.99 7.30
CA ALA A 207 23.69 -21.94 7.23
C ALA A 207 22.96 -22.17 8.58
N PRO A 208 22.47 -21.11 9.28
CA PRO A 208 21.87 -21.24 10.59
C PRO A 208 20.56 -22.02 10.52
N ASP A 209 20.23 -22.76 11.58
CA ASP A 209 18.97 -23.50 11.71
C ASP A 209 17.82 -22.57 12.10
N ARG A 210 17.49 -21.64 11.21
CA ARG A 210 16.35 -20.71 11.30
C ARG A 210 15.99 -20.14 9.94
N ASN A 211 14.81 -19.55 9.80
CA ASN A 211 14.38 -18.94 8.52
C ASN A 211 14.96 -17.52 8.34
N TRP A 212 16.30 -17.43 8.25
CA TRP A 212 17.02 -16.17 8.09
C TRP A 212 16.58 -15.35 6.86
N PHE A 213 16.17 -16.03 5.78
CA PHE A 213 15.64 -15.31 4.61
C PHE A 213 14.42 -14.46 4.95
N VAL A 214 13.46 -15.03 5.69
CA VAL A 214 12.24 -14.33 6.10
C VAL A 214 12.58 -13.27 7.16
N GLU A 215 13.37 -13.64 8.16
CA GLU A 215 13.63 -12.85 9.35
C GLU A 215 14.58 -11.67 9.09
N ASP A 216 15.62 -11.85 8.25
CA ASP A 216 16.66 -10.83 8.06
C ASP A 216 16.59 -10.12 6.70
N ILE A 217 15.94 -10.71 5.66
CA ILE A 217 15.86 -10.10 4.33
C ILE A 217 14.44 -9.68 3.99
N TYR A 218 13.47 -10.60 4.12
CA TYR A 218 12.15 -10.42 3.55
C TYR A 218 11.23 -9.52 4.39
N TYR A 219 11.27 -9.58 5.72
CA TYR A 219 10.39 -8.80 6.60
C TYR A 219 10.92 -7.43 7.01
N PRO A 220 12.23 -7.23 7.28
CA PRO A 220 12.72 -5.96 7.81
C PRO A 220 12.45 -4.77 6.89
N THR A 221 11.93 -3.68 7.47
CA THR A 221 11.56 -2.46 6.73
C THR A 221 12.67 -1.93 5.84
N TRP A 222 13.91 -1.88 6.34
CA TRP A 222 15.07 -1.32 5.61
C TRP A 222 15.43 -2.10 4.34
N ASN A 223 15.01 -3.35 4.22
CA ASN A 223 15.22 -4.19 3.06
C ASN A 223 14.08 -4.14 2.04
N ARG A 224 12.97 -3.43 2.34
CA ARG A 224 11.72 -3.48 1.55
C ARG A 224 11.23 -2.10 1.10
N LEU A 225 12.13 -1.12 1.03
CA LEU A 225 11.76 0.25 0.64
C LEU A 225 11.66 0.45 -0.87
N ASP A 226 12.20 -0.45 -1.70
CA ASP A 226 12.30 -0.29 -3.16
C ASP A 226 10.93 0.05 -3.80
N GLY A 227 9.87 -0.68 -3.47
CA GLY A 227 8.52 -0.43 -4.01
C GLY A 227 7.95 0.93 -3.58
N LEU A 228 8.08 1.27 -2.30
CA LEU A 228 7.64 2.56 -1.76
C LEU A 228 8.37 3.73 -2.43
N LEU A 229 9.71 3.63 -2.58
CA LEU A 229 10.54 4.64 -3.24
C LEU A 229 10.18 4.79 -4.72
N ALA A 230 9.93 3.69 -5.44
CA ALA A 230 9.49 3.71 -6.83
C ALA A 230 8.13 4.42 -6.97
N GLY A 231 7.21 4.18 -6.04
CA GLY A 231 5.93 4.90 -5.96
C GLY A 231 6.11 6.39 -5.67
N VAL A 232 6.99 6.76 -4.73
CA VAL A 232 7.34 8.16 -4.44
C VAL A 232 7.95 8.84 -5.66
N ALA A 233 8.82 8.17 -6.42
CA ALA A 233 9.39 8.71 -7.64
C ALA A 233 8.31 9.08 -8.67
N LEU A 234 7.28 8.26 -8.83
CA LEU A 234 6.11 8.60 -9.66
C LEU A 234 5.35 9.82 -9.11
N ALA A 235 5.18 9.92 -7.79
CA ALA A 235 4.53 11.08 -7.15
C ALA A 235 5.34 12.38 -7.36
N VAL A 236 6.66 12.31 -7.25
CA VAL A 236 7.58 13.42 -7.55
C VAL A 236 7.45 13.84 -9.01
N LEU A 237 7.50 12.88 -9.94
CA LEU A 237 7.32 13.15 -11.38
C LEU A 237 5.99 13.85 -11.66
N LYS A 238 4.89 13.32 -11.11
CA LYS A 238 3.54 13.88 -11.27
C LYS A 238 3.45 15.31 -10.72
N THR A 239 4.04 15.56 -9.56
CA THR A 239 3.87 16.81 -8.80
C THR A 239 4.81 17.91 -9.30
N TYR A 240 6.08 17.60 -9.49
CA TYR A 240 7.10 18.60 -9.79
C TYR A 240 7.48 18.69 -11.28
N ARG A 241 7.06 17.73 -12.09
CA ARG A 241 7.31 17.70 -13.54
C ARG A 241 6.02 17.35 -14.33
N PRO A 242 4.92 18.12 -14.17
CA PRO A 242 3.62 17.78 -14.76
C PRO A 242 3.68 17.71 -16.30
N ALA A 243 4.53 18.50 -16.95
CA ALA A 243 4.72 18.44 -18.40
C ALA A 243 5.34 17.10 -18.84
N LEU A 244 6.34 16.58 -18.11
CA LEU A 244 6.90 15.25 -18.37
C LEU A 244 5.90 14.14 -18.05
N TRP A 245 5.16 14.28 -16.96
CA TRP A 245 4.08 13.35 -16.60
C TRP A 245 3.06 13.21 -17.72
N SER A 246 2.59 14.33 -18.27
CA SER A 246 1.64 14.36 -19.39
C SER A 246 2.27 13.79 -20.68
N ARG A 247 3.51 14.18 -21.01
CA ARG A 247 4.23 13.67 -22.20
C ARG A 247 4.41 12.15 -22.15
N PHE A 248 4.84 11.60 -21.02
CA PHE A 248 4.95 10.14 -20.83
C PHE A 248 3.57 9.48 -20.78
N GLY A 249 2.55 10.16 -20.25
CA GLY A 249 1.17 9.70 -20.21
C GLY A 249 0.59 9.40 -21.60
N ALA A 250 1.00 10.16 -22.63
CA ALA A 250 0.64 9.85 -24.03
C ALA A 250 1.15 8.48 -24.49
N HIS A 251 2.16 7.93 -23.82
CA HIS A 251 2.76 6.63 -24.10
C HIS A 251 2.48 5.58 -23.02
N ALA A 252 1.43 5.75 -22.22
CA ALA A 252 1.13 4.90 -21.08
C ALA A 252 0.99 3.39 -21.41
N ASN A 253 0.47 3.06 -22.59
CA ASN A 253 0.40 1.67 -23.03
C ASN A 253 1.79 1.06 -23.34
N ARG A 254 2.75 1.86 -23.81
CA ARG A 254 4.14 1.42 -23.94
C ARG A 254 4.76 1.18 -22.59
N ALA A 255 4.51 2.06 -21.60
CA ALA A 255 4.94 1.85 -20.22
C ALA A 255 4.34 0.57 -19.63
N LEU A 256 3.06 0.29 -19.89
CA LEU A 256 2.42 -0.97 -19.50
C LEU A 256 3.15 -2.19 -20.09
N ILE A 257 3.44 -2.18 -21.38
CA ILE A 257 4.14 -3.30 -22.05
C ILE A 257 5.55 -3.47 -21.47
N VAL A 258 6.32 -2.38 -21.31
CA VAL A 258 7.65 -2.43 -20.73
C VAL A 258 7.59 -2.92 -19.27
N GLY A 259 6.58 -2.50 -18.51
CA GLY A 259 6.32 -2.99 -17.15
C GLY A 259 6.05 -4.51 -17.13
N LEU A 260 5.26 -5.03 -18.05
CA LEU A 260 5.00 -6.49 -18.18
C LEU A 260 6.26 -7.26 -18.56
N ILE A 261 7.09 -6.73 -19.45
CA ILE A 261 8.40 -7.33 -19.79
C ILE A 261 9.30 -7.30 -18.56
N GLY A 262 9.32 -6.19 -17.81
CA GLY A 262 10.05 -6.08 -16.55
C GLY A 262 9.56 -7.08 -15.50
N MET A 263 8.25 -7.37 -15.44
CA MET A 263 7.71 -8.43 -14.59
C MET A 263 8.21 -9.81 -15.00
N ALA A 264 8.30 -10.12 -16.30
CA ALA A 264 8.87 -11.38 -16.77
C ALA A 264 10.34 -11.52 -16.36
N LEU A 265 11.12 -10.43 -16.45
CA LEU A 265 12.49 -10.40 -15.93
C LEU A 265 12.52 -10.59 -14.41
N ALA A 266 11.62 -9.96 -13.66
CA ALA A 266 11.52 -10.15 -12.20
C ALA A 266 11.19 -11.62 -11.87
N PHE A 267 10.28 -12.29 -12.59
CA PHE A 267 9.99 -13.72 -12.42
C PHE A 267 11.24 -14.57 -12.66
N TRP A 268 12.02 -14.23 -13.65
CA TRP A 268 13.29 -14.94 -13.92
C TRP A 268 14.32 -14.71 -12.81
N LEU A 269 14.46 -13.48 -12.30
CA LEU A 269 15.38 -13.17 -11.21
C LEU A 269 15.00 -13.87 -9.91
N PHE A 270 13.68 -13.96 -9.63
CA PHE A 270 13.13 -14.62 -8.45
C PHE A 270 12.70 -16.08 -8.67
N ARG A 271 13.23 -16.74 -9.74
CA ARG A 271 13.01 -18.19 -9.90
C ARG A 271 13.42 -18.99 -8.67
N GLU A 272 14.41 -18.51 -7.95
CA GLU A 272 14.76 -18.89 -6.59
C GLU A 272 14.45 -17.69 -5.67
N ARG A 273 13.34 -17.78 -4.93
CA ARG A 273 12.87 -16.65 -4.11
C ARG A 273 13.89 -16.19 -3.08
N ALA A 274 14.60 -17.14 -2.44
CA ALA A 274 15.65 -16.88 -1.48
C ALA A 274 17.04 -16.74 -2.14
N GLY A 275 17.17 -16.83 -3.48
CA GLY A 275 18.43 -16.77 -4.20
C GLY A 275 19.09 -15.38 -4.20
N LEU A 276 20.41 -15.35 -4.36
CA LEU A 276 21.21 -14.11 -4.31
C LEU A 276 20.77 -13.08 -5.34
N LEU A 277 20.56 -13.46 -6.61
CA LEU A 277 20.19 -12.51 -7.68
C LEU A 277 18.88 -11.80 -7.41
N GLY A 278 17.85 -12.53 -6.95
CA GLY A 278 16.57 -11.95 -6.55
C GLY A 278 16.76 -10.96 -5.41
N ASN A 279 17.50 -11.36 -4.39
CA ASN A 279 17.64 -10.56 -3.16
C ASN A 279 18.63 -9.40 -3.28
N SER A 280 19.52 -9.39 -4.28
CA SER A 280 20.35 -8.22 -4.60
C SER A 280 19.63 -7.28 -5.56
N VAL A 281 19.57 -7.62 -6.84
CA VAL A 281 19.05 -6.73 -7.91
C VAL A 281 17.58 -6.95 -8.26
N GLY A 282 16.98 -8.06 -7.85
CA GLY A 282 15.60 -8.39 -8.19
C GLY A 282 14.58 -7.40 -7.64
N TRP A 283 14.77 -6.89 -6.41
CA TRP A 283 13.85 -5.94 -5.78
C TRP A 283 13.74 -4.60 -6.53
N PRO A 284 14.85 -3.92 -6.92
CA PRO A 284 14.76 -2.72 -7.76
C PRO A 284 14.11 -2.98 -9.12
N VAL A 285 14.43 -4.12 -9.77
CA VAL A 285 13.83 -4.50 -11.06
C VAL A 285 12.32 -4.71 -10.92
N LEU A 286 11.89 -5.47 -9.92
CA LEU A 286 10.47 -5.66 -9.61
C LEU A 286 9.76 -4.34 -9.34
N SER A 287 10.35 -3.50 -8.49
CA SER A 287 9.77 -2.21 -8.11
C SER A 287 9.64 -1.26 -9.29
N PHE A 288 10.64 -1.23 -10.19
CA PHE A 288 10.58 -0.45 -11.43
C PHE A 288 9.48 -0.97 -12.38
N ALA A 289 9.41 -2.28 -12.57
CA ALA A 289 8.36 -2.90 -13.40
C ALA A 289 6.97 -2.56 -12.88
N LEU A 290 6.73 -2.74 -11.58
CA LEU A 290 5.47 -2.41 -10.92
C LEU A 290 5.16 -0.91 -10.97
N ALA A 291 6.17 -0.03 -10.87
CA ALA A 291 5.98 1.40 -11.03
C ALA A 291 5.47 1.77 -12.43
N LEU A 292 5.96 1.11 -13.48
CA LEU A 292 5.44 1.32 -14.84
C LEU A 292 3.97 0.86 -14.98
N LEU A 293 3.58 -0.24 -14.31
CA LEU A 293 2.18 -0.67 -14.26
C LEU A 293 1.31 0.35 -13.52
N VAL A 294 1.77 0.84 -12.36
CA VAL A 294 1.07 1.86 -11.57
C VAL A 294 0.99 3.19 -12.36
N PHE A 295 2.08 3.59 -13.03
CA PHE A 295 2.06 4.75 -13.92
C PHE A 295 0.99 4.61 -15.01
N ALA A 296 0.94 3.46 -15.72
CA ALA A 296 -0.07 3.19 -16.72
C ALA A 296 -1.49 3.20 -16.13
N GLY A 297 -1.69 2.58 -14.97
CA GLY A 297 -2.98 2.58 -14.26
C GLY A 297 -3.45 3.98 -13.82
N ALA A 298 -2.53 4.91 -13.58
CA ALA A 298 -2.84 6.28 -13.22
C ALA A 298 -3.20 7.17 -14.43
N GLN A 299 -3.02 6.69 -15.67
CA GLN A 299 -3.30 7.45 -16.90
C GLN A 299 -4.67 7.07 -17.48
N ALA A 300 -5.60 8.01 -17.54
CA ALA A 300 -6.96 7.80 -18.07
C ALA A 300 -6.98 7.34 -19.54
N GLY A 301 -5.93 7.61 -20.32
CA GLY A 301 -5.80 7.18 -21.71
C GLY A 301 -5.24 5.77 -21.90
N SER A 302 -4.76 5.11 -20.85
CA SER A 302 -4.20 3.76 -20.94
C SER A 302 -5.29 2.67 -21.05
N TRP A 303 -4.91 1.51 -21.54
CA TRP A 303 -5.84 0.36 -21.64
C TRP A 303 -6.46 -0.04 -20.31
N ILE A 304 -5.69 0.02 -19.23
CA ILE A 304 -6.13 -0.33 -17.86
C ILE A 304 -6.73 0.84 -17.08
N GLY A 305 -6.42 2.09 -17.47
CA GLY A 305 -6.89 3.29 -16.77
C GLY A 305 -8.15 3.92 -17.33
N ARG A 306 -8.51 3.63 -18.59
CA ARG A 306 -9.61 4.28 -19.31
C ARG A 306 -11.01 3.85 -18.88
N ARG A 307 -11.17 2.63 -18.39
CA ARG A 307 -12.46 2.04 -18.03
C ARG A 307 -12.39 1.34 -16.68
N ALA A 308 -13.44 1.51 -15.89
CA ALA A 308 -13.60 0.73 -14.67
C ALA A 308 -13.97 -0.72 -15.02
N MET A 309 -13.23 -1.67 -14.47
CA MET A 309 -13.63 -3.07 -14.55
C MET A 309 -14.73 -3.36 -13.51
N PRO A 310 -15.79 -4.08 -13.89
CA PRO A 310 -16.84 -4.47 -12.96
C PRO A 310 -16.25 -5.19 -11.74
N GLY A 311 -16.68 -4.81 -10.54
CA GLY A 311 -16.19 -5.40 -9.29
C GLY A 311 -14.83 -4.91 -8.78
N ALA A 312 -13.92 -4.43 -9.65
CA ALA A 312 -12.57 -4.02 -9.24
C ALA A 312 -12.58 -2.89 -8.19
N GLY A 313 -13.43 -1.89 -8.37
CA GLY A 313 -13.55 -0.79 -7.41
C GLY A 313 -14.08 -1.22 -6.04
N TRP A 314 -14.99 -2.20 -5.99
CA TRP A 314 -15.45 -2.76 -4.73
C TRP A 314 -14.37 -3.63 -4.09
N LEU A 315 -13.72 -4.51 -4.85
CA LEU A 315 -12.63 -5.35 -4.36
C LEU A 315 -11.44 -4.51 -3.86
N ALA A 316 -11.10 -3.42 -4.56
CA ALA A 316 -10.11 -2.46 -4.09
C ALA A 316 -10.52 -1.76 -2.78
N ALA A 317 -11.81 -1.51 -2.58
CA ALA A 317 -12.32 -0.90 -1.34
C ALA A 317 -12.19 -1.86 -0.15
N VAL A 318 -12.49 -3.14 -0.33
CA VAL A 318 -12.40 -4.17 0.73
C VAL A 318 -11.02 -4.82 0.83
N SER A 319 -10.08 -4.48 -0.05
CA SER A 319 -8.77 -5.15 -0.17
C SER A 319 -7.95 -5.12 1.13
N TYR A 320 -8.05 -4.05 1.91
CA TYR A 320 -7.36 -3.95 3.20
C TYR A 320 -7.94 -4.93 4.23
N SER A 321 -9.26 -4.93 4.41
CA SER A 321 -9.94 -5.89 5.27
C SER A 321 -9.69 -7.34 4.83
N LEU A 322 -9.65 -7.59 3.52
CA LEU A 322 -9.38 -8.91 2.95
C LEU A 322 -7.94 -9.36 3.24
N TYR A 323 -6.97 -8.45 3.04
CA TYR A 323 -5.57 -8.71 3.36
C TYR A 323 -5.37 -9.03 4.85
N LEU A 324 -6.08 -8.36 5.75
CA LEU A 324 -5.96 -8.58 7.19
C LEU A 324 -6.50 -9.94 7.64
N ILE A 325 -7.69 -10.34 7.15
CA ILE A 325 -8.45 -11.43 7.76
C ILE A 325 -8.26 -12.78 7.06
N HIS A 326 -7.76 -12.82 5.79
CA HIS A 326 -7.81 -14.03 4.97
C HIS A 326 -7.12 -15.24 5.59
N LYS A 327 -5.96 -15.07 6.24
CA LYS A 327 -5.23 -16.20 6.85
C LYS A 327 -5.97 -16.79 8.04
N LEU A 328 -6.56 -15.94 8.90
CA LEU A 328 -7.41 -16.41 10.00
C LEU A 328 -8.62 -17.22 9.47
N ILE A 329 -9.22 -16.74 8.38
CA ILE A 329 -10.32 -17.48 7.73
C ILE A 329 -9.83 -18.76 7.08
N TYR A 330 -8.61 -18.80 6.56
CA TYR A 330 -8.00 -20.02 6.06
C TYR A 330 -7.88 -21.05 7.19
N GLY A 331 -7.35 -20.66 8.35
CA GLY A 331 -7.28 -21.54 9.53
C GLY A 331 -8.67 -22.05 9.97
N LEU A 332 -9.66 -21.15 10.04
CA LEU A 332 -11.04 -21.50 10.41
C LEU A 332 -11.68 -22.49 9.42
N VAL A 333 -11.53 -22.26 8.12
CA VAL A 333 -12.10 -23.14 7.09
C VAL A 333 -11.37 -24.48 7.06
N GLU A 334 -10.03 -24.47 7.22
CA GLU A 334 -9.21 -25.69 7.29
C GLU A 334 -9.66 -26.57 8.46
N MET A 335 -9.87 -26.00 9.63
CA MET A 335 -10.32 -26.72 10.83
C MET A 335 -11.66 -27.44 10.63
N HIS A 336 -12.60 -26.89 9.85
CA HIS A 336 -13.96 -27.41 9.72
C HIS A 336 -14.20 -28.17 8.41
N LEU A 337 -13.49 -27.84 7.36
CA LEU A 337 -13.72 -28.35 6.01
C LEU A 337 -12.45 -28.88 5.34
N GLY A 338 -11.27 -28.85 5.99
CA GLY A 338 -9.99 -29.23 5.42
C GLY A 338 -10.04 -30.61 4.77
N ASP A 339 -10.46 -31.62 5.53
CA ASP A 339 -10.59 -33.03 5.06
C ASP A 339 -11.51 -33.13 3.82
N ALA A 340 -12.59 -32.35 3.79
CA ALA A 340 -13.54 -32.37 2.68
C ALA A 340 -13.02 -31.63 1.45
N LEU A 341 -12.05 -30.76 1.61
CA LEU A 341 -11.47 -29.93 0.54
C LEU A 341 -10.11 -30.46 0.05
N GLU A 342 -9.52 -31.41 0.77
CA GLU A 342 -8.24 -32.02 0.41
C GLU A 342 -8.27 -32.57 -1.00
N GLY A 343 -7.25 -32.27 -1.80
CA GLY A 343 -7.12 -32.69 -3.20
C GLY A 343 -8.11 -32.08 -4.19
N ARG A 344 -9.04 -31.20 -3.74
CA ARG A 344 -10.04 -30.57 -4.62
C ARG A 344 -9.58 -29.26 -5.26
N GLY A 345 -8.29 -28.92 -5.18
CA GLY A 345 -7.61 -27.81 -5.84
C GLY A 345 -8.47 -26.57 -6.08
N TYR A 346 -9.17 -26.51 -7.20
CA TYR A 346 -9.96 -25.34 -7.58
C TYR A 346 -11.18 -25.10 -6.67
N ILE A 347 -11.87 -26.15 -6.22
CA ILE A 347 -13.02 -26.03 -5.32
C ILE A 347 -12.54 -25.52 -3.95
N ALA A 348 -11.43 -26.05 -3.45
CA ALA A 348 -10.80 -25.58 -2.21
C ALA A 348 -10.49 -24.07 -2.33
N PHE A 349 -9.76 -23.65 -3.36
CA PHE A 349 -9.45 -22.23 -3.56
C PHE A 349 -10.69 -21.33 -3.61
N MET A 350 -11.74 -21.74 -4.33
CA MET A 350 -12.99 -20.98 -4.39
C MET A 350 -13.69 -20.89 -3.02
N THR A 351 -13.67 -21.95 -2.22
CA THR A 351 -14.24 -21.98 -0.88
C THR A 351 -13.47 -21.05 0.07
N TYR A 352 -12.15 -21.18 0.14
CA TYR A 352 -11.30 -20.28 0.94
C TYR A 352 -11.38 -18.83 0.50
N GLY A 353 -11.41 -18.61 -0.82
CA GLY A 353 -11.54 -17.27 -1.41
C GLY A 353 -12.88 -16.61 -1.11
N ALA A 354 -13.99 -17.34 -1.30
CA ALA A 354 -15.34 -16.81 -1.07
C ALA A 354 -15.60 -16.53 0.41
N THR A 355 -15.20 -17.43 1.31
CA THR A 355 -15.34 -17.24 2.76
C THR A 355 -14.50 -16.09 3.27
N SER A 356 -13.25 -15.96 2.78
CA SER A 356 -12.38 -14.81 3.10
C SER A 356 -12.97 -13.51 2.59
N LEU A 357 -13.52 -13.49 1.39
CA LEU A 357 -14.15 -12.30 0.80
C LEU A 357 -15.41 -11.89 1.57
N PHE A 358 -16.22 -12.85 2.00
CA PHE A 358 -17.39 -12.62 2.84
C PHE A 358 -16.99 -12.01 4.19
N ALA A 359 -16.01 -12.61 4.89
CA ALA A 359 -15.50 -12.09 6.16
C ALA A 359 -14.87 -10.70 6.02
N ALA A 360 -14.15 -10.47 4.93
CA ALA A 360 -13.59 -9.17 4.61
C ALA A 360 -14.68 -8.11 4.36
N ALA A 361 -15.75 -8.46 3.67
CA ALA A 361 -16.91 -7.57 3.47
C ALA A 361 -17.56 -7.22 4.82
N LEU A 362 -17.75 -8.19 5.71
CA LEU A 362 -18.26 -7.93 7.07
C LEU A 362 -17.33 -6.99 7.83
N LEU A 363 -16.02 -7.26 7.87
CA LEU A 363 -15.04 -6.39 8.54
C LEU A 363 -15.05 -4.98 7.96
N TYR A 364 -15.12 -4.85 6.62
CA TYR A 364 -15.19 -3.56 5.96
C TYR A 364 -16.46 -2.78 6.35
N TYR A 365 -17.63 -3.39 6.23
CA TYR A 365 -18.89 -2.68 6.45
C TYR A 365 -19.18 -2.41 7.93
N ILE A 366 -18.72 -3.28 8.85
CA ILE A 366 -18.98 -3.16 10.29
C ILE A 366 -17.92 -2.31 10.99
N VAL A 367 -16.65 -2.39 10.59
CA VAL A 367 -15.55 -1.71 11.28
C VAL A 367 -14.91 -0.60 10.44
N GLU A 368 -14.40 -0.93 9.26
CA GLU A 368 -13.59 0.00 8.47
C GLU A 368 -14.41 1.18 7.95
N LYS A 369 -15.54 0.93 7.31
CA LYS A 369 -16.39 1.97 6.72
C LYS A 369 -16.99 2.94 7.74
N PRO A 370 -17.48 2.51 8.91
CA PRO A 370 -17.89 3.42 9.99
C PRO A 370 -16.74 4.29 10.50
N ALA A 371 -15.56 3.71 10.69
CA ALA A 371 -14.37 4.46 11.10
C ALA A 371 -14.00 5.56 10.07
N LEU A 372 -14.07 5.25 8.78
CA LEU A 372 -13.84 6.23 7.71
C LEU A 372 -14.88 7.36 7.71
N ARG A 373 -16.16 7.04 7.99
CA ARG A 373 -17.21 8.06 8.15
C ARG A 373 -16.96 8.96 9.36
N LEU A 374 -16.51 8.38 10.48
CA LEU A 374 -16.16 9.14 11.67
C LEU A 374 -14.98 10.06 11.40
N ARG A 375 -13.93 9.59 10.72
CA ARG A 375 -12.81 10.40 10.24
C ARG A 375 -13.29 11.65 9.50
N ASP A 376 -14.20 11.47 8.54
CA ASP A 376 -14.66 12.58 7.71
C ASP A 376 -15.44 13.62 8.51
N ARG A 377 -16.19 13.19 9.53
CA ARG A 377 -16.87 14.09 10.49
C ARG A 377 -15.86 14.89 11.32
N VAL A 378 -14.86 14.20 11.90
CA VAL A 378 -13.83 14.84 12.74
C VAL A 378 -13.01 15.85 11.95
N LEU A 379 -12.59 15.51 10.72
CA LEU A 379 -11.81 16.41 9.87
C LEU A 379 -12.62 17.65 9.44
N ARG A 380 -13.91 17.52 9.15
CA ARG A 380 -14.78 18.65 8.84
C ARG A 380 -14.94 19.58 10.05
N HIS A 381 -15.16 19.03 11.23
CA HIS A 381 -15.31 19.82 12.46
C HIS A 381 -14.05 20.65 12.76
N ASN A 382 -12.88 20.07 12.56
CA ASN A 382 -11.58 20.76 12.76
C ASN A 382 -11.29 21.81 11.68
N ALA A 383 -11.82 21.66 10.46
CA ALA A 383 -11.68 22.65 9.39
C ALA A 383 -12.57 23.91 9.60
N VAL A 384 -13.66 23.78 10.36
CA VAL A 384 -14.63 24.87 10.63
C VAL A 384 -14.23 25.71 11.83
N ARG A 385 -13.27 25.29 12.68
CA ARG A 385 -12.75 26.13 13.77
C ARG A 385 -11.71 27.10 13.23
N PRO A 386 -12.04 28.42 13.00
CA PRO A 386 -11.00 29.40 12.74
C PRO A 386 -10.12 29.47 13.99
N LEU A 387 -8.79 29.48 13.77
CA LEU A 387 -7.85 29.86 14.81
C LEU A 387 -8.22 31.26 15.28
N VAL A 388 -8.82 31.41 16.47
CA VAL A 388 -9.02 32.70 17.08
C VAL A 388 -7.64 33.35 17.20
N PRO A 389 -7.41 34.53 16.59
CA PRO A 389 -6.11 35.19 16.73
C PRO A 389 -5.93 35.52 18.22
N MET A 390 -4.81 35.13 18.81
CA MET A 390 -4.44 35.47 20.20
C MET A 390 -4.29 36.97 20.49
N SER A 391 -4.66 37.84 19.56
CA SER A 391 -4.58 39.30 19.70
C SER A 391 -5.82 39.96 20.31
N ALA A 392 -6.89 39.23 20.63
CA ALA A 392 -8.11 39.82 21.17
C ALA A 392 -8.23 39.82 22.71
N GLN A 393 -7.33 39.11 23.43
CA GLN A 393 -7.38 39.01 24.89
C GLN A 393 -6.53 40.07 25.64
N ALA A 394 -5.78 40.91 24.95
CA ALA A 394 -4.89 41.91 25.57
C ALA A 394 -5.50 43.34 25.66
N ARG A 395 -6.81 43.54 25.47
CA ARG A 395 -7.45 44.87 25.51
C ARG A 395 -8.64 44.99 26.47
N SER A 396 -8.81 44.10 27.44
CA SER A 396 -9.87 44.26 28.43
C SER A 396 -9.36 44.52 29.88
N ASP A 397 -8.04 44.67 30.12
CA ASP A 397 -7.48 45.03 31.40
C ASP A 397 -6.56 46.25 31.22
N GLY A 398 -7.18 47.41 31.04
CA GLY A 398 -6.51 48.70 31.02
C GLY A 398 -7.52 49.80 31.33
#